data_005dca63e45f7ed6e7dc37cf2decfa00
#
_entry.id   005dca63e45f7ed6e7dc37cf2decfa00
#
_cell.length_a   1.000
_cell.length_b   1.000
_cell.length_c   1.000
_cell.angle_alpha   90.00
_cell.angle_beta   90.00
_cell.angle_gamma   90.00
#
_symmetry.space_group_name_H-M   'P 1'
#
loop_
_entity.id
_entity.type
_entity.pdbx_description
1 polymer ?
#
loop_
_entity_poly.entity_id
_entity_poly.type
_entity_poly.pdbx_seq_one_letter_code
_entity_poly.pdbx_strand_id
1 'polypeptide(L)'
;MDDSTDELDFLGKIDPDSKDNQSTQIANRLKAAILTGKFAPGEVLPSNKRLQGHFGVARETVKSAFKILTDLKLVVIQQGKLPRVRIKTHRTVELRPHVEALFQEAHVAIDFAGFSGETLRGVIAEPLDRIRLGELTPQDIRLRVMVSNMRLPMALPTPVEPTEDPTRVTARMARITDRALEAIAHEVDELAELGLIKSGSVEIRTHGIAPVFKLFVLNETEGFFGFYPIVEHTVAIEGDRVPIYDPMGKDAALLHFSSSGENSEQGEMFVNAARAWFNSVWETVAQPWEAP
;
A
#
# COMPACT_ATOMS: atom_id res chain seq x y z
N MET A 1 19.57 5.89 47.54
CA MET A 1 20.11 5.52 46.22
C MET A 1 18.90 5.32 45.35
N ASP A 2 18.64 6.37 44.56
CA ASP A 2 17.44 6.44 43.71
C ASP A 2 17.84 5.90 42.34
N ASP A 3 17.50 4.63 42.12
CA ASP A 3 17.78 3.92 40.85
C ASP A 3 16.56 4.04 39.93
N SER A 4 16.15 5.29 39.67
CA SER A 4 15.20 5.59 38.62
C SER A 4 15.96 5.99 37.35
N THR A 5 16.54 5.00 36.68
CA THR A 5 16.88 5.14 35.25
C THR A 5 15.61 5.61 34.56
N ASP A 6 15.63 6.82 34.02
CA ASP A 6 14.40 7.42 33.44
C ASP A 6 13.92 6.53 32.29
N GLU A 7 12.79 5.86 32.49
CA GLU A 7 12.15 4.99 31.48
C GLU A 7 11.99 5.67 30.09
N LEU A 8 12.26 6.98 30.00
CA LEU A 8 12.16 7.77 28.79
C LEU A 8 13.52 8.11 28.15
N ASP A 9 14.63 7.60 28.69
CA ASP A 9 15.98 7.91 28.15
C ASP A 9 16.13 7.52 26.68
N PHE A 10 15.40 6.53 26.20
CA PHE A 10 15.37 6.17 24.78
C PHE A 10 14.82 7.27 23.86
N LEU A 11 14.08 8.25 24.39
CA LEU A 11 13.62 9.41 23.63
C LEU A 11 14.76 10.41 23.36
N GLY A 12 15.85 10.34 24.14
CA GLY A 12 16.96 11.30 24.07
C GLY A 12 16.53 12.71 24.44
N LYS A 13 17.41 13.69 24.22
CA LYS A 13 17.16 15.09 24.55
C LYS A 13 17.02 15.95 23.30
N ILE A 14 16.28 17.06 23.40
CA ILE A 14 16.15 18.05 22.33
C ILE A 14 17.47 18.81 22.14
N ASP A 15 17.72 19.24 20.91
CA ASP A 15 18.86 20.05 20.54
C ASP A 15 18.45 21.53 20.52
N PRO A 16 19.03 22.39 21.41
CA PRO A 16 18.68 23.80 21.44
C PRO A 16 19.13 24.56 20.19
N ASP A 17 20.14 24.06 19.47
CA ASP A 17 20.71 24.71 18.27
C ASP A 17 20.07 24.23 16.97
N SER A 18 19.08 23.34 17.05
CA SER A 18 18.36 22.82 15.88
C SER A 18 17.47 23.89 15.23
N LYS A 19 17.36 23.83 13.89
CA LYS A 19 16.41 24.65 13.12
C LYS A 19 14.94 24.31 13.43
N ASP A 20 14.66 23.09 13.86
CA ASP A 20 13.33 22.65 14.27
C ASP A 20 12.98 23.23 15.64
N ASN A 21 11.77 23.74 15.78
CA ASN A 21 11.28 24.16 17.08
C ASN A 21 11.15 22.98 18.05
N GLN A 22 11.17 23.25 19.35
CA GLN A 22 11.15 22.22 20.39
C GLN A 22 9.95 21.27 20.29
N SER A 23 8.76 21.75 19.90
CA SER A 23 7.58 20.89 19.73
C SER A 23 7.71 19.92 18.57
N THR A 24 8.34 20.34 17.46
CA THR A 24 8.63 19.48 16.30
C THR A 24 9.66 18.42 16.66
N GLN A 25 10.71 18.78 17.39
CA GLN A 25 11.72 17.81 17.84
C GLN A 25 11.10 16.73 18.75
N ILE A 26 10.29 17.13 19.73
CA ILE A 26 9.58 16.21 20.62
C ILE A 26 8.65 15.30 19.82
N ALA A 27 7.87 15.89 18.89
CA ALA A 27 6.99 15.11 18.02
C ALA A 27 7.78 14.08 17.19
N ASN A 28 8.92 14.46 16.63
CA ASN A 28 9.76 13.56 15.83
C ASN A 28 10.33 12.41 16.67
N ARG A 29 10.75 12.66 17.91
CA ARG A 29 11.24 11.61 18.83
C ARG A 29 10.15 10.64 19.24
N LEU A 30 8.98 11.14 19.62
CA LEU A 30 7.81 10.30 19.94
C LEU A 30 7.34 9.54 18.72
N LYS A 31 7.34 10.16 17.53
CA LYS A 31 7.04 9.48 16.27
C LYS A 31 8.00 8.33 15.99
N ALA A 32 9.30 8.56 16.14
CA ALA A 32 10.32 7.51 15.97
C ALA A 32 10.07 6.35 16.95
N ALA A 33 9.79 6.65 18.24
CA ALA A 33 9.50 5.64 19.26
C ALA A 33 8.23 4.82 18.94
N ILE A 34 7.18 5.47 18.42
CA ILE A 34 5.95 4.79 17.98
C ILE A 34 6.24 3.89 16.76
N LEU A 35 6.95 4.40 15.76
CA LEU A 35 7.23 3.66 14.53
C LEU A 35 8.20 2.49 14.74
N THR A 36 9.11 2.59 15.71
CA THR A 36 10.04 1.51 16.09
C THR A 36 9.45 0.54 17.11
N GLY A 37 8.18 0.70 17.49
CA GLY A 37 7.50 -0.21 18.43
C GLY A 37 7.90 -0.05 19.91
N LYS A 38 8.65 1.01 20.27
CA LYS A 38 8.93 1.34 21.68
C LYS A 38 7.68 1.71 22.46
N PHE A 39 6.68 2.28 21.76
CA PHE A 39 5.31 2.41 22.22
C PHE A 39 4.41 1.57 21.33
N ALA A 40 3.78 0.56 21.90
CA ALA A 40 2.90 -0.35 21.17
C ALA A 40 1.57 0.33 20.75
N PRO A 41 0.89 -0.14 19.69
CA PRO A 41 -0.45 0.31 19.35
C PRO A 41 -1.41 0.17 20.54
N GLY A 42 -2.15 1.24 20.87
CA GLY A 42 -3.05 1.31 22.04
C GLY A 42 -2.38 1.64 23.35
N GLU A 43 -1.06 1.66 23.42
CA GLU A 43 -0.32 2.02 24.62
C GLU A 43 -0.54 3.47 25.01
N VAL A 44 -0.59 3.72 26.32
CA VAL A 44 -0.70 5.07 26.88
C VAL A 44 0.65 5.76 26.83
N LEU A 45 0.70 6.90 26.17
CA LEU A 45 1.91 7.71 26.12
C LEU A 45 2.14 8.44 27.46
N PRO A 46 3.40 8.82 27.76
CA PRO A 46 3.73 9.57 28.96
C PRO A 46 2.90 10.84 29.07
N SER A 47 2.52 11.19 30.30
CA SER A 47 1.76 12.41 30.57
C SER A 47 2.52 13.67 30.16
N ASN A 48 1.77 14.77 29.91
CA ASN A 48 2.39 16.08 29.65
C ASN A 48 3.42 16.45 30.71
N LYS A 49 3.11 16.23 32.01
CA LYS A 49 3.99 16.53 33.13
C LYS A 49 5.31 15.73 33.06
N ARG A 50 5.21 14.43 32.70
CA ARG A 50 6.39 13.56 32.60
C ARG A 50 7.30 13.97 31.43
N LEU A 51 6.69 14.29 30.26
CA LEU A 51 7.45 14.77 29.09
C LEU A 51 8.05 16.16 29.32
N GLN A 52 7.36 17.07 30.05
CA GLN A 52 7.92 18.36 30.47
C GLN A 52 9.20 18.16 31.30
N GLY A 53 9.15 17.27 32.29
CA GLY A 53 10.30 16.94 33.13
C GLY A 53 11.47 16.36 32.32
N HIS A 54 11.17 15.40 31.44
CA HIS A 54 12.20 14.73 30.62
C HIS A 54 12.90 15.66 29.62
N PHE A 55 12.14 16.51 28.92
CA PHE A 55 12.68 17.43 27.89
C PHE A 55 13.04 18.83 28.42
N GLY A 56 12.68 19.16 29.65
CA GLY A 56 12.92 20.50 30.21
C GLY A 56 12.15 21.64 29.55
N VAL A 57 10.92 21.39 29.08
CA VAL A 57 10.13 22.33 28.27
C VAL A 57 8.80 22.72 28.93
N ALA A 58 8.19 23.80 28.42
CA ALA A 58 6.88 24.26 28.88
C ALA A 58 5.76 23.29 28.46
N ARG A 59 4.64 23.30 29.21
CA ARG A 59 3.46 22.46 28.95
C ARG A 59 2.87 22.66 27.56
N GLU A 60 2.85 23.88 27.07
CA GLU A 60 2.31 24.19 25.73
C GLU A 60 3.17 23.64 24.61
N THR A 61 4.47 23.52 24.81
CA THR A 61 5.39 22.86 23.86
C THR A 61 5.05 21.37 23.69
N VAL A 62 4.79 20.66 24.80
CA VAL A 62 4.38 19.24 24.76
C VAL A 62 2.99 19.08 24.14
N LYS A 63 2.04 19.98 24.44
CA LYS A 63 0.72 19.96 23.79
C LYS A 63 0.82 20.16 22.28
N SER A 64 1.67 21.09 21.84
CA SER A 64 1.92 21.31 20.41
C SER A 64 2.55 20.09 19.74
N ALA A 65 3.46 19.39 20.41
CA ALA A 65 4.01 18.12 19.94
C ALA A 65 2.93 17.04 19.78
N PHE A 66 2.05 16.89 20.77
CA PHE A 66 0.93 15.96 20.66
C PHE A 66 -0.09 16.34 19.57
N LYS A 67 -0.30 17.64 19.33
CA LYS A 67 -1.12 18.11 18.21
C LYS A 67 -0.52 17.63 16.88
N ILE A 68 0.79 17.83 16.66
CA ILE A 68 1.48 17.32 15.47
C ILE A 68 1.28 15.80 15.32
N LEU A 69 1.44 15.02 16.39
CA LEU A 69 1.23 13.57 16.34
C LEU A 69 -0.23 13.18 16.06
N THR A 70 -1.18 13.98 16.50
CA THR A 70 -2.61 13.77 16.23
C THR A 70 -2.93 14.09 14.77
N ASP A 71 -2.39 15.18 14.24
CA ASP A 71 -2.52 15.57 12.83
C ASP A 71 -1.89 14.51 11.89
N LEU A 72 -0.77 13.90 12.33
CA LEU A 72 -0.14 12.74 11.68
C LEU A 72 -0.91 11.41 11.90
N LYS A 73 -2.04 11.44 12.61
CA LYS A 73 -2.87 10.25 12.93
C LYS A 73 -2.13 9.15 13.69
N LEU A 74 -1.07 9.48 14.42
CA LEU A 74 -0.28 8.53 15.23
C LEU A 74 -0.80 8.41 16.66
N VAL A 75 -1.48 9.43 17.17
CA VAL A 75 -1.95 9.51 18.55
C VAL A 75 -3.43 9.89 18.58
N VAL A 76 -4.16 9.35 19.54
CA VAL A 76 -5.55 9.73 19.86
C VAL A 76 -5.57 10.38 21.23
N ILE A 77 -6.18 11.57 21.32
CA ILE A 77 -6.40 12.29 22.56
C ILE A 77 -7.92 12.34 22.81
N GLN A 78 -8.36 11.76 23.91
CA GLN A 78 -9.74 11.86 24.39
C GLN A 78 -9.81 12.81 25.59
N GLN A 79 -10.86 13.58 25.69
CA GLN A 79 -11.04 14.51 26.81
C GLN A 79 -10.97 13.77 28.15
N GLY A 80 -10.12 14.25 29.05
CA GLY A 80 -9.91 13.66 30.38
C GLY A 80 -9.06 12.39 30.43
N LYS A 81 -8.50 11.92 29.30
CA LYS A 81 -7.62 10.74 29.26
C LYS A 81 -6.21 11.10 28.79
N LEU A 82 -5.25 10.26 29.15
CA LEU A 82 -3.88 10.38 28.63
C LEU A 82 -3.85 10.04 27.13
N PRO A 83 -2.95 10.69 26.35
CA PRO A 83 -2.73 10.36 24.96
C PRO A 83 -2.38 8.88 24.78
N ARG A 84 -2.93 8.24 23.76
CA ARG A 84 -2.62 6.86 23.42
C ARG A 84 -2.10 6.76 22.01
N VAL A 85 -1.16 5.85 21.78
CA VAL A 85 -0.78 5.44 20.43
C VAL A 85 -2.04 4.95 19.73
N ARG A 86 -2.32 5.49 18.55
CA ARG A 86 -3.49 5.07 17.80
C ARG A 86 -3.36 3.57 17.51
N ILE A 87 -4.35 2.81 17.95
CA ILE A 87 -4.54 1.46 17.40
C ILE A 87 -4.90 1.73 15.95
N LYS A 88 -3.98 1.48 15.03
CA LYS A 88 -4.34 1.36 13.63
C LYS A 88 -5.24 0.13 13.55
N THR A 89 -6.54 0.33 13.60
CA THR A 89 -7.54 -0.70 13.32
C THR A 89 -7.41 -1.21 11.89
N HIS A 90 -6.64 -0.49 11.08
CA HIS A 90 -6.17 -0.91 9.77
C HIS A 90 -4.70 -0.48 9.68
N ARG A 91 -3.76 -1.41 9.85
CA ARG A 91 -2.42 -1.25 9.32
C ARG A 91 -2.61 -1.07 7.82
N THR A 92 -2.34 0.13 7.32
CA THR A 92 -1.94 0.27 5.93
C THR A 92 -0.60 -0.45 5.86
N VAL A 93 -0.63 -1.73 5.55
CA VAL A 93 0.59 -2.51 5.41
C VAL A 93 1.19 -2.10 4.08
N GLU A 94 2.46 -1.74 4.08
CA GLU A 94 3.17 -1.51 2.85
C GLU A 94 3.31 -2.87 2.14
N LEU A 95 2.77 -2.97 0.94
CA LEU A 95 2.81 -4.19 0.13
C LEU A 95 4.24 -4.55 -0.28
N ARG A 96 5.08 -3.53 -0.56
CA ARG A 96 6.44 -3.72 -1.10
C ARG A 96 7.30 -4.67 -0.27
N PRO A 97 7.45 -4.55 1.08
CA PRO A 97 8.26 -5.48 1.86
C PRO A 97 7.81 -6.93 1.77
N HIS A 98 6.50 -7.17 1.62
CA HIS A 98 5.97 -8.53 1.46
C HIS A 98 6.28 -9.10 0.07
N VAL A 99 6.19 -8.27 -0.97
CA VAL A 99 6.58 -8.67 -2.33
C VAL A 99 8.10 -8.93 -2.38
N GLU A 100 8.93 -8.09 -1.75
CA GLU A 100 10.38 -8.31 -1.67
C GLU A 100 10.73 -9.62 -0.94
N ALA A 101 10.01 -9.94 0.15
CA ALA A 101 10.18 -11.20 0.85
C ALA A 101 9.73 -12.39 -0.01
N LEU A 102 8.61 -12.26 -0.73
CA LEU A 102 8.11 -13.28 -1.64
C LEU A 102 9.15 -13.65 -2.70
N PHE A 103 9.84 -12.67 -3.29
CA PHE A 103 10.85 -12.92 -4.32
C PHE A 103 12.16 -13.54 -3.80
N GLN A 104 12.30 -13.72 -2.48
CA GLN A 104 13.37 -14.53 -1.87
C GLN A 104 13.02 -16.02 -1.85
N GLU A 105 11.76 -16.38 -2.06
CA GLU A 105 11.30 -17.75 -2.14
C GLU A 105 11.67 -18.39 -3.50
N ALA A 106 11.73 -19.72 -3.53
CA ALA A 106 12.01 -20.45 -4.77
C ALA A 106 10.86 -20.34 -5.79
N HIS A 107 9.63 -20.22 -5.31
CA HIS A 107 8.41 -20.17 -6.11
C HIS A 107 7.65 -18.88 -5.80
N VAL A 108 7.51 -18.03 -6.82
CA VAL A 108 6.79 -16.75 -6.73
C VAL A 108 5.46 -16.88 -7.46
N ALA A 109 4.35 -16.76 -6.73
CA ALA A 109 3.02 -16.73 -7.32
C ALA A 109 2.25 -15.49 -6.84
N ILE A 110 1.74 -14.70 -7.77
CA ILE A 110 0.92 -13.52 -7.49
C ILE A 110 -0.35 -13.58 -8.31
N ASP A 111 -1.50 -13.57 -7.63
CA ASP A 111 -2.78 -13.29 -8.25
C ASP A 111 -3.12 -11.82 -7.96
N PHE A 112 -3.33 -11.05 -8.99
CA PHE A 112 -3.68 -9.63 -8.90
C PHE A 112 -5.02 -9.35 -9.56
N ALA A 113 -5.93 -8.69 -8.84
CA ALA A 113 -7.12 -8.10 -9.41
C ALA A 113 -7.17 -6.60 -9.09
N GLY A 114 -7.40 -5.77 -10.10
CA GLY A 114 -7.42 -4.32 -9.90
C GLY A 114 -7.76 -3.51 -11.13
N PHE A 115 -7.34 -2.25 -11.14
CA PHE A 115 -7.74 -1.28 -12.15
C PHE A 115 -6.84 -1.34 -13.41
N SER A 116 -5.53 -1.10 -13.27
CA SER A 116 -4.64 -0.88 -14.42
C SER A 116 -3.36 -1.70 -14.43
N GLY A 117 -3.07 -2.45 -13.37
CA GLY A 117 -1.80 -3.16 -13.24
C GLY A 117 -0.60 -2.29 -12.84
N GLU A 118 -0.69 -0.94 -12.86
CA GLU A 118 0.44 -0.05 -12.53
C GLU A 118 0.98 -0.31 -11.11
N THR A 119 0.10 -0.60 -10.13
CA THR A 119 0.55 -0.91 -8.77
C THR A 119 1.33 -2.21 -8.72
N LEU A 120 0.86 -3.26 -9.41
CA LEU A 120 1.58 -4.54 -9.51
C LEU A 120 2.96 -4.33 -10.13
N ARG A 121 3.02 -3.68 -11.31
CA ARG A 121 4.28 -3.37 -11.97
C ARG A 121 5.23 -2.61 -11.05
N GLY A 122 4.73 -1.58 -10.34
CA GLY A 122 5.55 -0.76 -9.45
C GLY A 122 6.11 -1.50 -8.23
N VAL A 123 5.48 -2.59 -7.77
CA VAL A 123 6.00 -3.37 -6.63
C VAL A 123 6.89 -4.53 -7.04
N ILE A 124 6.75 -5.06 -8.27
CA ILE A 124 7.61 -6.14 -8.76
C ILE A 124 8.88 -5.64 -9.47
N ALA A 125 8.91 -4.39 -9.95
CA ALA A 125 10.03 -3.86 -10.73
C ALA A 125 11.39 -4.01 -10.03
N GLU A 126 11.49 -3.60 -8.77
CA GLU A 126 12.74 -3.71 -8.00
C GLU A 126 13.16 -5.17 -7.77
N PRO A 127 12.31 -6.12 -7.34
CA PRO A 127 12.63 -7.53 -7.31
C PRO A 127 13.13 -8.10 -8.65
N LEU A 128 12.48 -7.75 -9.78
CA LEU A 128 12.90 -8.22 -11.10
C LEU A 128 14.29 -7.67 -11.47
N ASP A 129 14.58 -6.40 -11.16
CA ASP A 129 15.93 -5.84 -11.35
C ASP A 129 16.99 -6.55 -10.49
N ARG A 130 16.65 -6.89 -9.26
CA ARG A 130 17.55 -7.65 -8.38
C ARG A 130 17.81 -9.07 -8.87
N ILE A 131 16.86 -9.68 -9.58
CA ILE A 131 17.11 -10.97 -10.27
C ILE A 131 18.12 -10.75 -11.40
N ARG A 132 18.00 -9.69 -12.21
CA ARG A 132 18.96 -9.34 -13.26
C ARG A 132 20.38 -9.12 -12.72
N LEU A 133 20.49 -8.61 -11.49
CA LEU A 133 21.75 -8.41 -10.80
C LEU A 133 22.30 -9.69 -10.11
N GLY A 134 21.54 -10.79 -10.12
CA GLY A 134 21.89 -12.04 -9.44
C GLY A 134 21.78 -11.99 -7.92
N GLU A 135 21.10 -10.98 -7.37
CA GLU A 135 20.87 -10.83 -5.93
C GLU A 135 19.69 -11.67 -5.43
N LEU A 136 18.75 -11.98 -6.32
CA LEU A 136 17.61 -12.86 -6.07
C LEU A 136 17.62 -13.97 -7.12
N THR A 137 17.26 -15.19 -6.71
CA THR A 137 17.33 -16.38 -7.59
C THR A 137 16.07 -17.26 -7.43
N PRO A 138 14.86 -16.75 -7.63
CA PRO A 138 13.67 -17.60 -7.65
C PRO A 138 13.79 -18.60 -8.80
N GLN A 139 13.17 -19.76 -8.63
CA GLN A 139 13.16 -20.78 -9.68
C GLN A 139 12.10 -20.49 -10.73
N ASP A 140 10.92 -20.06 -10.28
CA ASP A 140 9.80 -19.73 -11.17
C ASP A 140 9.00 -18.53 -10.66
N ILE A 141 8.38 -17.83 -11.63
CA ILE A 141 7.50 -16.70 -11.39
C ILE A 141 6.20 -16.94 -12.14
N ARG A 142 5.08 -16.98 -11.44
CA ARG A 142 3.73 -17.10 -12.00
C ARG A 142 2.88 -15.91 -11.59
N LEU A 143 2.46 -15.13 -12.56
CA LEU A 143 1.56 -14.00 -12.37
C LEU A 143 0.23 -14.24 -13.07
N ARG A 144 -0.89 -14.14 -12.36
CA ARG A 144 -2.23 -14.03 -12.95
C ARG A 144 -2.75 -12.62 -12.70
N VAL A 145 -2.99 -11.88 -13.76
CA VAL A 145 -3.36 -10.47 -13.72
C VAL A 145 -4.76 -10.29 -14.28
N MET A 146 -5.65 -9.75 -13.48
CA MET A 146 -7.05 -9.51 -13.85
C MET A 146 -7.40 -8.04 -13.65
N VAL A 147 -7.75 -7.35 -14.74
CA VAL A 147 -8.05 -5.91 -14.70
C VAL A 147 -9.36 -5.57 -15.41
N SER A 148 -9.91 -4.39 -15.11
CA SER A 148 -11.10 -3.90 -15.80
C SER A 148 -10.80 -3.56 -17.26
N ASN A 149 -11.66 -3.98 -18.18
CA ASN A 149 -11.54 -3.67 -19.60
C ASN A 149 -12.08 -2.26 -19.91
N MET A 150 -11.18 -1.29 -20.00
CA MET A 150 -11.53 0.11 -20.27
C MET A 150 -12.06 0.37 -21.71
N ARG A 151 -12.06 -0.64 -22.57
CA ARG A 151 -12.70 -0.57 -23.91
C ARG A 151 -14.19 -0.87 -23.86
N LEU A 152 -14.69 -1.41 -22.73
CA LEU A 152 -16.10 -1.58 -22.45
C LEU A 152 -16.68 -0.32 -21.79
N PRO A 153 -17.99 -0.05 -21.89
CA PRO A 153 -18.64 1.01 -21.14
C PRO A 153 -18.43 0.81 -19.63
N MET A 154 -17.78 1.79 -18.98
CA MET A 154 -17.49 1.78 -17.55
C MET A 154 -18.06 3.02 -16.88
N ALA A 155 -18.55 2.84 -15.63
CA ALA A 155 -19.02 3.96 -14.84
C ALA A 155 -17.86 4.86 -14.35
N LEU A 156 -16.64 4.31 -14.26
CA LEU A 156 -15.42 4.98 -13.81
C LEU A 156 -14.20 4.49 -14.59
N PRO A 157 -13.22 5.36 -14.87
CA PRO A 157 -13.26 6.81 -14.62
C PRO A 157 -14.24 7.53 -15.56
N THR A 158 -14.72 8.69 -15.15
CA THR A 158 -15.70 9.48 -15.94
C THR A 158 -15.43 10.98 -15.83
N PRO A 159 -15.75 11.80 -16.84
CA PRO A 159 -15.67 13.25 -16.72
C PRO A 159 -16.58 13.78 -15.60
N VAL A 160 -16.16 14.86 -14.94
CA VAL A 160 -17.01 15.59 -13.98
C VAL A 160 -18.16 16.30 -14.71
N GLU A 161 -17.85 16.91 -15.85
CA GLU A 161 -18.83 17.59 -16.67
C GLU A 161 -19.60 16.58 -17.55
N PRO A 162 -20.95 16.48 -17.41
CA PRO A 162 -21.75 15.49 -18.15
C PRO A 162 -21.75 15.67 -19.69
N THR A 163 -21.35 16.85 -20.16
CA THR A 163 -21.26 17.18 -21.60
C THR A 163 -19.97 16.69 -22.25
N GLU A 164 -18.97 16.31 -21.46
CA GLU A 164 -17.71 15.76 -21.94
C GLU A 164 -17.88 14.29 -22.38
N ASP A 165 -17.16 13.89 -23.40
CA ASP A 165 -17.18 12.51 -23.89
C ASP A 165 -16.42 11.56 -22.95
N PRO A 166 -17.11 10.64 -22.27
CA PRO A 166 -16.45 9.69 -21.36
C PRO A 166 -15.51 8.74 -22.10
N THR A 167 -15.65 8.54 -23.40
CA THR A 167 -14.80 7.61 -24.16
C THR A 167 -13.36 8.10 -24.25
N ARG A 168 -13.10 9.40 -24.21
CA ARG A 168 -11.75 9.98 -24.16
C ARG A 168 -11.02 9.59 -22.86
N VAL A 169 -11.74 9.58 -21.75
CA VAL A 169 -11.19 9.23 -20.45
C VAL A 169 -10.88 7.74 -20.38
N THR A 170 -11.82 6.89 -20.79
CA THR A 170 -11.62 5.43 -20.80
C THR A 170 -10.54 5.00 -21.80
N ALA A 171 -10.45 5.65 -22.98
CA ALA A 171 -9.38 5.40 -23.95
C ALA A 171 -7.99 5.78 -23.41
N ARG A 172 -7.89 6.91 -22.68
CA ARG A 172 -6.66 7.26 -21.98
C ARG A 172 -6.27 6.18 -20.98
N MET A 173 -7.25 5.69 -20.18
CA MET A 173 -6.99 4.68 -19.18
C MET A 173 -6.63 3.33 -19.79
N ALA A 174 -7.27 2.95 -20.90
CA ALA A 174 -6.89 1.75 -21.67
C ALA A 174 -5.41 1.79 -22.06
N ARG A 175 -4.93 2.92 -22.63
CA ARG A 175 -3.51 3.07 -22.99
C ARG A 175 -2.55 2.95 -21.80
N ILE A 176 -2.94 3.43 -20.62
CA ILE A 176 -2.13 3.30 -19.39
C ILE A 176 -2.09 1.83 -18.97
N THR A 177 -3.24 1.18 -18.97
CA THR A 177 -3.38 -0.25 -18.61
C THR A 177 -2.55 -1.11 -19.56
N ASP A 178 -2.71 -0.96 -20.86
CA ASP A 178 -1.97 -1.73 -21.87
C ASP A 178 -0.46 -1.65 -21.65
N ARG A 179 0.08 -0.44 -21.49
CA ARG A 179 1.53 -0.26 -21.22
C ARG A 179 2.00 -0.96 -19.95
N ALA A 180 1.19 -0.95 -18.90
CA ALA A 180 1.54 -1.62 -17.66
C ALA A 180 1.53 -3.14 -17.83
N LEU A 181 0.53 -3.67 -18.52
CA LEU A 181 0.38 -5.11 -18.77
C LEU A 181 1.47 -5.66 -19.71
N GLU A 182 1.74 -4.94 -20.81
CA GLU A 182 2.84 -5.28 -21.74
C GLU A 182 4.19 -5.32 -21.01
N ALA A 183 4.46 -4.32 -20.17
CA ALA A 183 5.71 -4.26 -19.42
C ALA A 183 5.82 -5.42 -18.41
N ILE A 184 4.75 -5.78 -17.69
CA ILE A 184 4.74 -6.90 -16.75
C ILE A 184 5.04 -8.22 -17.49
N ALA A 185 4.38 -8.46 -18.62
CA ALA A 185 4.59 -9.67 -19.41
C ALA A 185 6.04 -9.74 -19.92
N HIS A 186 6.50 -8.68 -20.58
CA HIS A 186 7.83 -8.60 -21.17
C HIS A 186 8.93 -8.77 -20.11
N GLU A 187 8.83 -8.07 -18.96
CA GLU A 187 9.85 -8.11 -17.91
C GLU A 187 10.02 -9.50 -17.30
N VAL A 188 8.96 -10.30 -17.18
CA VAL A 188 9.03 -11.70 -16.68
C VAL A 188 9.50 -12.66 -17.74
N ASP A 189 9.00 -12.53 -18.98
CA ASP A 189 9.42 -13.39 -20.11
C ASP A 189 10.91 -13.23 -20.39
N GLU A 190 11.44 -11.99 -20.37
CA GLU A 190 12.88 -11.72 -20.55
C GLU A 190 13.75 -12.46 -19.53
N LEU A 191 13.34 -12.52 -18.26
CA LEU A 191 14.10 -13.25 -17.22
C LEU A 191 14.19 -14.76 -17.53
N ALA A 192 13.11 -15.34 -18.06
CA ALA A 192 13.10 -16.74 -18.45
C ALA A 192 13.95 -16.98 -19.73
N GLU A 193 13.84 -16.09 -20.72
CA GLU A 193 14.67 -16.14 -21.95
C GLU A 193 16.17 -16.01 -21.67
N LEU A 194 16.55 -15.17 -20.70
CA LEU A 194 17.93 -15.01 -20.25
C LEU A 194 18.41 -16.16 -19.35
N GLY A 195 17.54 -17.11 -18.99
CA GLY A 195 17.86 -18.23 -18.11
C GLY A 195 18.13 -17.82 -16.65
N LEU A 196 17.68 -16.63 -16.24
CA LEU A 196 17.81 -16.13 -14.87
C LEU A 196 16.80 -16.78 -13.92
N ILE A 197 15.71 -17.30 -14.47
CA ILE A 197 14.72 -18.16 -13.81
C ILE A 197 14.45 -19.38 -14.68
N LYS A 198 13.97 -20.49 -14.10
CA LYS A 198 13.68 -21.71 -14.87
C LYS A 198 12.42 -21.58 -15.72
N SER A 199 11.42 -20.84 -15.21
CA SER A 199 10.19 -20.57 -15.93
C SER A 199 9.54 -19.28 -15.45
N GLY A 200 8.98 -18.51 -16.40
CA GLY A 200 8.12 -17.37 -16.19
C GLY A 200 6.75 -17.63 -16.82
N SER A 201 5.68 -17.18 -16.18
CA SER A 201 4.33 -17.25 -16.72
C SER A 201 3.55 -16.03 -16.29
N VAL A 202 3.06 -15.26 -17.25
CA VAL A 202 2.18 -14.13 -17.02
C VAL A 202 0.90 -14.34 -17.82
N GLU A 203 -0.17 -14.65 -17.12
CA GLU A 203 -1.50 -14.75 -17.72
C GLU A 203 -2.29 -13.49 -17.38
N ILE A 204 -2.82 -12.83 -18.41
CA ILE A 204 -3.57 -11.59 -18.26
C ILE A 204 -4.99 -11.79 -18.79
N ARG A 205 -5.97 -11.39 -17.96
CA ARG A 205 -7.38 -11.37 -18.36
C ARG A 205 -8.04 -10.04 -18.02
N THR A 206 -9.08 -9.70 -18.76
CA THR A 206 -9.88 -8.49 -18.55
C THR A 206 -11.34 -8.82 -18.37
N HIS A 207 -12.06 -7.94 -17.64
CA HIS A 207 -13.49 -8.12 -17.36
C HIS A 207 -14.26 -6.79 -17.37
N GLY A 208 -15.59 -6.85 -17.44
CA GLY A 208 -16.47 -5.69 -17.48
C GLY A 208 -16.89 -5.16 -16.10
N ILE A 209 -16.28 -5.62 -14.99
CA ILE A 209 -16.63 -5.16 -13.64
C ILE A 209 -15.92 -3.83 -13.38
N ALA A 210 -16.66 -2.86 -12.81
CA ALA A 210 -16.09 -1.56 -12.46
C ALA A 210 -14.96 -1.69 -11.43
N PRO A 211 -13.87 -0.90 -11.57
CA PRO A 211 -12.72 -0.97 -10.68
C PRO A 211 -13.01 -0.29 -9.33
N VAL A 212 -13.41 -1.06 -8.33
CA VAL A 212 -13.76 -0.54 -6.99
C VAL A 212 -12.78 -0.94 -5.90
N PHE A 213 -11.91 -1.92 -6.17
CA PHE A 213 -10.89 -2.38 -5.24
C PHE A 213 -9.66 -2.94 -5.96
N LYS A 214 -8.60 -3.15 -5.21
CA LYS A 214 -7.48 -3.99 -5.62
C LYS A 214 -7.26 -5.13 -4.63
N LEU A 215 -6.86 -6.26 -5.16
CA LEU A 215 -6.56 -7.50 -4.44
C LEU A 215 -5.22 -8.02 -4.93
N PHE A 216 -4.39 -8.42 -3.99
CA PHE A 216 -3.22 -9.27 -4.23
C PHE A 216 -3.37 -10.52 -3.39
N VAL A 217 -3.04 -11.66 -3.96
CA VAL A 217 -2.83 -12.91 -3.22
C VAL A 217 -1.41 -13.38 -3.54
N LEU A 218 -0.58 -13.50 -2.51
CA LEU A 218 0.83 -13.87 -2.60
C LEU A 218 1.00 -15.31 -2.11
N ASN A 219 1.56 -16.17 -2.94
CA ASN A 219 1.81 -17.60 -2.67
C ASN A 219 0.65 -18.31 -1.96
N GLU A 220 -0.58 -17.87 -2.24
CA GLU A 220 -1.82 -18.45 -1.66
C GLU A 220 -1.93 -18.35 -0.11
N THR A 221 -1.00 -17.65 0.54
CA THR A 221 -0.88 -17.54 2.00
C THR A 221 -1.11 -16.14 2.53
N GLU A 222 -0.91 -15.11 1.69
CA GLU A 222 -1.12 -13.73 2.07
C GLU A 222 -2.07 -13.02 1.12
N GLY A 223 -2.99 -12.24 1.67
CA GLY A 223 -3.94 -11.42 0.93
C GLY A 223 -3.80 -9.93 1.27
N PHE A 224 -3.81 -9.08 0.26
CA PHE A 224 -3.86 -7.63 0.42
C PHE A 224 -5.07 -7.10 -0.33
N PHE A 225 -5.90 -6.35 0.37
CA PHE A 225 -7.14 -5.81 -0.16
C PHE A 225 -7.29 -4.33 0.16
N GLY A 226 -7.76 -3.54 -0.78
CA GLY A 226 -8.04 -2.13 -0.55
C GLY A 226 -9.05 -1.56 -1.53
N PHE A 227 -10.00 -0.77 -1.01
CA PHE A 227 -10.94 -0.03 -1.85
C PHE A 227 -10.24 1.13 -2.53
N TYR A 228 -10.62 1.42 -3.77
CA TYR A 228 -10.22 2.64 -4.44
C TYR A 228 -11.09 3.81 -3.97
N PRO A 229 -10.51 4.86 -3.37
CA PRO A 229 -11.23 6.09 -3.19
C PRO A 229 -11.51 6.72 -4.56
N ILE A 230 -12.74 7.20 -4.75
CA ILE A 230 -13.10 7.98 -5.94
C ILE A 230 -12.76 9.42 -5.65
N VAL A 231 -11.88 10.01 -6.44
CA VAL A 231 -11.44 11.39 -6.27
C VAL A 231 -11.65 12.19 -7.55
N GLU A 232 -11.93 13.47 -7.38
CA GLU A 232 -11.93 14.43 -8.47
C GLU A 232 -10.52 14.96 -8.67
N HIS A 233 -9.99 14.86 -9.88
CA HIS A 233 -8.75 15.50 -10.27
C HIS A 233 -8.69 15.77 -11.76
N THR A 234 -7.76 16.62 -12.18
CA THR A 234 -7.62 17.01 -13.58
C THR A 234 -6.54 16.18 -14.26
N VAL A 235 -6.87 15.59 -15.39
CA VAL A 235 -5.94 14.86 -16.27
C VAL A 235 -5.72 15.59 -17.59
N ALA A 236 -4.58 15.32 -18.24
CA ALA A 236 -4.32 15.77 -19.59
C ALA A 236 -4.78 14.70 -20.59
N ILE A 237 -5.63 15.08 -21.54
CA ILE A 237 -6.12 14.24 -22.63
C ILE A 237 -5.97 15.03 -23.92
N GLU A 238 -5.05 14.62 -24.81
CA GLU A 238 -4.83 15.21 -26.14
C GLU A 238 -4.57 16.75 -26.12
N GLY A 239 -3.96 17.22 -25.04
CA GLY A 239 -3.66 18.63 -24.82
C GLY A 239 -4.69 19.39 -23.98
N ASP A 240 -5.88 18.84 -23.81
CA ASP A 240 -6.93 19.41 -22.97
C ASP A 240 -6.75 19.03 -21.49
N ARG A 241 -7.21 19.89 -20.59
CA ARG A 241 -7.29 19.63 -19.15
C ARG A 241 -8.71 19.22 -18.80
N VAL A 242 -8.92 17.94 -18.52
CA VAL A 242 -10.24 17.36 -18.26
C VAL A 242 -10.35 16.97 -16.77
N PRO A 243 -11.29 17.57 -16.01
CA PRO A 243 -11.63 17.11 -14.67
C PRO A 243 -12.37 15.78 -14.75
N ILE A 244 -11.95 14.80 -13.94
CA ILE A 244 -12.55 13.46 -13.91
C ILE A 244 -12.78 12.97 -12.49
N TYR A 245 -13.76 12.08 -12.31
CA TYR A 245 -13.85 11.19 -11.17
C TYR A 245 -13.08 9.91 -11.47
N ASP A 246 -12.06 9.62 -10.65
CA ASP A 246 -11.11 8.53 -10.91
C ASP A 246 -10.93 7.62 -9.69
N PRO A 247 -10.93 6.29 -9.89
CA PRO A 247 -10.52 5.35 -8.85
C PRO A 247 -9.03 5.48 -8.55
N MET A 248 -8.67 6.12 -7.44
CA MET A 248 -7.26 6.43 -7.12
C MET A 248 -6.54 5.24 -6.49
N GLY A 249 -5.86 4.47 -7.32
CA GLY A 249 -5.20 3.24 -6.90
C GLY A 249 -4.05 3.43 -5.91
N LYS A 250 -3.20 4.45 -6.08
CA LYS A 250 -2.05 4.67 -5.19
C LYS A 250 -2.42 5.18 -3.80
N ASP A 251 -3.61 5.75 -3.63
CA ASP A 251 -4.12 6.23 -2.35
C ASP A 251 -4.96 5.18 -1.61
N ALA A 252 -5.18 4.01 -2.22
CA ALA A 252 -5.90 2.92 -1.59
C ALA A 252 -5.11 2.33 -0.41
N ALA A 253 -5.66 2.46 0.79
CA ALA A 253 -5.14 1.81 1.99
C ALA A 253 -5.31 0.29 1.86
N LEU A 254 -4.23 -0.47 2.02
CA LEU A 254 -4.28 -1.93 1.96
C LEU A 254 -4.49 -2.53 3.35
N LEU A 255 -5.43 -3.44 3.45
CA LEU A 255 -5.61 -4.37 4.55
C LEU A 255 -4.79 -5.61 4.24
N HIS A 256 -4.07 -6.13 5.21
CA HIS A 256 -3.27 -7.34 5.09
C HIS A 256 -3.87 -8.48 5.91
N PHE A 257 -3.90 -9.65 5.30
CA PHE A 257 -4.39 -10.90 5.86
C PHE A 257 -3.35 -11.99 5.60
N SER A 258 -3.01 -12.78 6.62
CA SER A 258 -2.06 -13.88 6.47
C SER A 258 -2.62 -15.15 7.10
N SER A 259 -2.41 -16.28 6.45
CA SER A 259 -2.75 -17.60 6.97
C SER A 259 -1.79 -18.06 8.07
N SER A 260 -0.78 -17.27 8.43
CA SER A 260 0.20 -17.54 9.47
C SER A 260 0.24 -16.42 10.53
N GLY A 261 0.66 -16.73 11.76
CA GLY A 261 0.83 -15.77 12.85
C GLY A 261 -0.42 -15.51 13.69
N GLU A 262 -0.44 -14.41 14.41
CA GLU A 262 -1.59 -13.97 15.19
C GLU A 262 -2.77 -13.65 14.27
N ASN A 263 -3.97 -14.16 14.57
CA ASN A 263 -5.18 -14.09 13.72
C ASN A 263 -5.10 -14.90 12.41
N SER A 264 -4.31 -15.97 12.38
CA SER A 264 -4.18 -16.85 11.20
C SER A 264 -5.51 -17.41 10.71
N GLU A 265 -6.47 -17.71 11.60
CA GLU A 265 -7.80 -18.21 11.22
C GLU A 265 -8.58 -17.20 10.37
N GLN A 266 -8.64 -15.93 10.77
CA GLN A 266 -9.30 -14.88 9.98
C GLN A 266 -8.54 -14.58 8.69
N GLY A 267 -7.21 -14.62 8.76
CA GLY A 267 -6.35 -14.46 7.59
C GLY A 267 -6.58 -15.56 6.56
N GLU A 268 -6.60 -16.80 6.99
CA GLU A 268 -6.88 -17.96 6.14
C GLU A 268 -8.28 -17.89 5.51
N MET A 269 -9.30 -17.56 6.30
CA MET A 269 -10.67 -17.37 5.80
C MET A 269 -10.71 -16.29 4.69
N PHE A 270 -10.03 -15.15 4.91
CA PHE A 270 -9.98 -14.10 3.89
C PHE A 270 -9.24 -14.55 2.64
N VAL A 271 -8.04 -15.14 2.77
CA VAL A 271 -7.23 -15.60 1.63
C VAL A 271 -8.01 -16.63 0.82
N ASN A 272 -8.67 -17.60 1.47
CA ASN A 272 -9.49 -18.60 0.80
C ASN A 272 -10.69 -17.97 0.07
N ALA A 273 -11.39 -17.02 0.69
CA ALA A 273 -12.51 -16.31 0.06
C ALA A 273 -12.04 -15.44 -1.13
N ALA A 274 -10.90 -14.76 -1.00
CA ALA A 274 -10.30 -13.95 -2.06
C ALA A 274 -9.90 -14.80 -3.27
N ARG A 275 -9.27 -15.95 -3.03
CA ARG A 275 -8.92 -16.92 -4.08
C ARG A 275 -10.15 -17.50 -4.76
N ALA A 276 -11.16 -17.87 -3.98
CA ALA A 276 -12.41 -18.39 -4.52
C ALA A 276 -13.09 -17.34 -5.42
N TRP A 277 -13.16 -16.09 -4.98
CA TRP A 277 -13.68 -14.98 -5.78
C TRP A 277 -12.84 -14.76 -7.05
N PHE A 278 -11.52 -14.69 -6.93
CA PHE A 278 -10.61 -14.48 -8.06
C PHE A 278 -10.81 -15.57 -9.11
N ASN A 279 -10.77 -16.85 -8.71
CA ASN A 279 -10.95 -17.96 -9.62
C ASN A 279 -12.34 -17.97 -10.26
N SER A 280 -13.39 -17.61 -9.51
CA SER A 280 -14.75 -17.56 -10.06
C SER A 280 -14.87 -16.56 -11.20
N VAL A 281 -14.29 -15.36 -11.07
CA VAL A 281 -14.27 -14.35 -12.14
C VAL A 281 -13.35 -14.76 -13.28
N TRP A 282 -12.16 -15.29 -12.93
CA TRP A 282 -11.15 -15.74 -13.87
C TRP A 282 -11.67 -16.82 -14.82
N GLU A 283 -12.41 -17.79 -14.30
CA GLU A 283 -12.88 -18.96 -15.06
C GLU A 283 -14.17 -18.70 -15.83
N THR A 284 -14.91 -17.63 -15.49
CA THR A 284 -16.24 -17.40 -16.06
C THR A 284 -16.31 -16.18 -16.97
N VAL A 285 -16.16 -15.00 -16.42
CA VAL A 285 -16.42 -13.72 -17.15
C VAL A 285 -15.18 -13.02 -17.65
N ALA A 286 -14.02 -13.34 -17.09
CA ALA A 286 -12.76 -12.73 -17.53
C ALA A 286 -12.31 -13.36 -18.86
N GLN A 287 -11.94 -12.49 -19.82
CA GLN A 287 -11.48 -12.88 -21.16
C GLN A 287 -9.97 -12.65 -21.27
N PRO A 288 -9.24 -13.46 -22.04
CA PRO A 288 -7.85 -13.20 -22.35
C PRO A 288 -7.64 -11.73 -22.79
N TRP A 289 -6.60 -11.11 -22.27
CA TRP A 289 -6.21 -9.79 -22.74
C TRP A 289 -5.47 -9.93 -24.06
N GLU A 290 -5.85 -9.12 -25.03
CA GLU A 290 -5.17 -9.02 -26.32
C GLU A 290 -4.34 -7.74 -26.31
N ALA A 291 -3.04 -7.87 -26.56
CA ALA A 291 -2.17 -6.72 -26.76
C ALA A 291 -2.67 -5.87 -27.93
N PRO A 292 -2.63 -4.53 -27.86
CA PRO A 292 -3.13 -3.62 -28.89
C PRO A 292 -2.32 -3.68 -30.18
#